data_8755b3219ad2fc65b914b915b6d5f7a3
#
_entry.id   8755b3219ad2fc65b914b915b6d5f7a3
#
_cell.length_a   1.000
_cell.length_b   1.000
_cell.length_c   1.000
_cell.angle_alpha   90.00
_cell.angle_beta   90.00
_cell.angle_gamma   90.00
#
_symmetry.space_group_name_H-M   'P 1'
#
loop_
_entity.id
_entity.type
_entity.pdbx_description
1 polymer ?
#
loop_
_entity_poly.entity_id
_entity_poly.type
_entity_poly.pdbx_seq_one_letter_code
_entity_poly.pdbx_strand_id
1 'polypeptide(L)'
;MHLLVIEDERALCETIVRSLRRLAYSVDYCYDGEKALELLGVERYDLVLLDLNLPKKDGMTVLRTLRQTDRETRVLILSARSEVEDKVQGLDAGANDYLAKPFHLAELEARIRSLTLRQFTQQDVLLSCGGLTFDTRSRTAAVNGQTLTLTRKETGILEYLMVHQGRPVSQEELMEHVWDNSVDSFSNSIRVHISALRKKLRAALCYDPIRNRIGEGYLMGGEEA
;
A
#
# COMPACT_ATOMS: atom_id res chain seq x y z
N MET A 1 1.73 -0.25 3.32
CA MET A 1 1.57 0.32 1.97
C MET A 1 0.87 1.65 2.05
N HIS A 2 1.45 2.64 1.42
CA HIS A 2 0.99 4.03 1.41
C HIS A 2 0.30 4.35 0.08
N LEU A 3 -0.97 4.75 0.13
CA LEU A 3 -1.81 4.97 -1.02
C LEU A 3 -2.24 6.45 -1.10
N LEU A 4 -2.34 6.99 -2.31
CA LEU A 4 -2.94 8.30 -2.55
C LEU A 4 -4.24 8.14 -3.33
N VAL A 5 -5.33 8.74 -2.85
CA VAL A 5 -6.63 8.80 -3.53
C VAL A 5 -6.86 10.21 -4.04
N ILE A 6 -7.01 10.37 -5.35
CA ILE A 6 -7.23 11.65 -6.04
C ILE A 6 -8.60 11.56 -6.72
N GLU A 7 -9.61 12.17 -6.11
CA GLU A 7 -11.01 12.04 -6.49
C GLU A 7 -11.78 13.31 -6.07
N ASP A 8 -12.43 13.99 -6.98
CA ASP A 8 -13.15 15.24 -6.71
C ASP A 8 -14.52 15.02 -6.08
N GLU A 9 -15.17 13.88 -6.35
CA GLU A 9 -16.43 13.52 -5.71
C GLU A 9 -16.18 13.11 -4.26
N ARG A 10 -16.42 14.03 -3.33
CA ARG A 10 -16.12 13.86 -1.89
C ARG A 10 -16.72 12.60 -1.30
N ALA A 11 -17.98 12.29 -1.62
CA ALA A 11 -18.67 11.11 -1.07
C ALA A 11 -18.00 9.79 -1.52
N LEU A 12 -17.60 9.72 -2.78
CA LEU A 12 -16.86 8.57 -3.33
C LEU A 12 -15.46 8.49 -2.72
N CYS A 13 -14.72 9.61 -2.70
CA CYS A 13 -13.39 9.68 -2.09
C CYS A 13 -13.39 9.19 -0.63
N GLU A 14 -14.28 9.72 0.20
CA GLU A 14 -14.42 9.31 1.60
C GLU A 14 -14.77 7.83 1.76
N THR A 15 -15.62 7.30 0.86
CA THR A 15 -16.00 5.89 0.86
C THR A 15 -14.80 4.99 0.54
N ILE A 16 -14.03 5.34 -0.49
CA ILE A 16 -12.79 4.63 -0.87
C ILE A 16 -11.79 4.69 0.29
N VAL A 17 -11.49 5.88 0.80
CA VAL A 17 -10.53 6.09 1.90
C VAL A 17 -10.91 5.28 3.14
N ARG A 18 -12.21 5.31 3.51
CA ARG A 18 -12.71 4.53 4.66
C ARG A 18 -12.54 3.03 4.47
N SER A 19 -12.85 2.52 3.27
CA SER A 19 -12.66 1.10 2.93
C SER A 19 -11.20 0.69 3.04
N LEU A 20 -10.30 1.45 2.41
CA LEU A 20 -8.88 1.16 2.41
C LEU A 20 -8.24 1.27 3.80
N ARG A 21 -8.65 2.26 4.59
CA ARG A 21 -8.21 2.38 5.99
C ARG A 21 -8.70 1.24 6.88
N ARG A 22 -9.86 0.66 6.61
CA ARG A 22 -10.34 -0.55 7.32
C ARG A 22 -9.49 -1.76 7.00
N LEU A 23 -8.95 -1.85 5.79
CA LEU A 23 -7.97 -2.86 5.38
C LEU A 23 -6.54 -2.55 5.86
N ALA A 24 -6.38 -1.59 6.77
CA ALA A 24 -5.10 -1.18 7.34
C ALA A 24 -4.08 -0.59 6.34
N TYR A 25 -4.53 -0.06 5.18
CA TYR A 25 -3.68 0.78 4.35
C TYR A 25 -3.45 2.15 5.00
N SER A 26 -2.28 2.72 4.78
CA SER A 26 -2.01 4.15 4.98
C SER A 26 -2.57 4.90 3.78
N VAL A 27 -3.42 5.91 3.99
CA VAL A 27 -4.14 6.55 2.88
C VAL A 27 -4.18 8.05 3.05
N ASP A 28 -3.54 8.76 2.11
CA ASP A 28 -3.73 10.18 1.89
C ASP A 28 -4.75 10.39 0.77
N TYR A 29 -5.32 11.58 0.71
CA TYR A 29 -6.30 11.92 -0.31
C TYR A 29 -6.33 13.40 -0.62
N CYS A 30 -6.74 13.73 -1.83
CA CYS A 30 -7.02 15.10 -2.27
C CYS A 30 -8.15 15.11 -3.31
N TYR A 31 -8.65 16.31 -3.60
CA TYR A 31 -9.84 16.52 -4.43
C TYR A 31 -9.56 17.27 -5.73
N ASP A 32 -8.31 17.59 -6.04
CA ASP A 32 -7.93 18.31 -7.23
C ASP A 32 -6.51 17.96 -7.70
N GLY A 33 -6.24 18.20 -8.98
CA GLY A 33 -4.97 17.82 -9.58
C GLY A 33 -3.77 18.69 -9.16
N GLU A 34 -3.98 19.94 -8.71
CA GLU A 34 -2.87 20.76 -8.19
C GLU A 34 -2.37 20.20 -6.86
N LYS A 35 -3.31 19.93 -5.94
CA LYS A 35 -2.97 19.33 -4.65
C LYS A 35 -2.37 17.94 -4.80
N ALA A 36 -2.83 17.19 -5.81
CA ALA A 36 -2.23 15.90 -6.14
C ALA A 36 -0.74 16.04 -6.49
N LEU A 37 -0.38 16.98 -7.35
CA LEU A 37 1.02 17.20 -7.73
C LEU A 37 1.89 17.70 -6.58
N GLU A 38 1.34 18.50 -5.66
CA GLU A 38 2.05 18.89 -4.44
C GLU A 38 2.38 17.68 -3.58
N LEU A 39 1.40 16.80 -3.33
CA LEU A 39 1.60 15.58 -2.54
C LEU A 39 2.60 14.63 -3.20
N LEU A 40 2.47 14.39 -4.49
CA LEU A 40 3.37 13.55 -5.28
C LEU A 40 4.81 14.11 -5.37
N GLY A 41 4.98 15.42 -5.18
CA GLY A 41 6.30 16.05 -5.13
C GLY A 41 7.01 15.92 -3.78
N VAL A 42 6.28 15.67 -2.70
CA VAL A 42 6.82 15.62 -1.34
C VAL A 42 6.89 14.19 -0.80
N GLU A 43 5.88 13.37 -1.09
CA GLU A 43 5.69 12.05 -0.52
C GLU A 43 5.87 10.94 -1.57
N ARG A 44 6.24 9.74 -1.10
CA ARG A 44 6.28 8.53 -1.89
C ARG A 44 5.05 7.66 -1.62
N TYR A 45 4.45 7.17 -2.69
CA TYR A 45 3.28 6.29 -2.63
C TYR A 45 3.54 4.97 -3.36
N ASP A 46 3.01 3.88 -2.80
CA ASP A 46 3.07 2.56 -3.45
C ASP A 46 2.09 2.46 -4.61
N LEU A 47 0.95 3.16 -4.49
CA LEU A 47 -0.09 3.20 -5.51
C LEU A 47 -0.89 4.51 -5.41
N VAL A 48 -1.23 5.06 -6.57
CA VAL A 48 -2.13 6.20 -6.74
C VAL A 48 -3.43 5.74 -7.40
N LEU A 49 -4.56 6.08 -6.79
CA LEU A 49 -5.88 5.98 -7.38
C LEU A 49 -6.21 7.36 -7.96
N LEU A 50 -6.41 7.44 -9.27
CA LEU A 50 -6.45 8.71 -10.01
C LEU A 50 -7.74 8.83 -10.81
N ASP A 51 -8.61 9.77 -10.44
CA ASP A 51 -9.66 10.21 -11.37
C ASP A 51 -9.06 11.07 -12.48
N LEU A 52 -9.60 10.93 -13.68
CA LEU A 52 -9.23 11.77 -14.82
C LEU A 52 -9.97 13.09 -14.84
N ASN A 53 -11.19 13.15 -14.31
CA ASN A 53 -12.04 14.34 -14.33
C ASN A 53 -11.84 15.19 -13.08
N LEU A 54 -10.65 15.74 -12.90
CA LEU A 54 -10.30 16.56 -11.74
C LEU A 54 -10.42 18.06 -12.06
N PRO A 55 -10.79 18.88 -11.06
CA PRO A 55 -10.70 20.32 -11.18
C PRO A 55 -9.26 20.81 -11.13
N LYS A 56 -9.03 22.04 -11.62
CA LYS A 56 -7.75 22.77 -11.74
C LYS A 56 -6.77 22.13 -12.72
N LYS A 57 -6.34 20.90 -12.49
CA LYS A 57 -5.52 20.09 -13.41
C LYS A 57 -6.18 18.74 -13.63
N ASP A 58 -6.39 18.37 -14.89
CA ASP A 58 -6.95 17.07 -15.25
C ASP A 58 -6.01 15.91 -14.88
N GLY A 59 -6.60 14.74 -14.65
CA GLY A 59 -5.84 13.58 -14.19
C GLY A 59 -4.82 13.06 -15.21
N MET A 60 -5.06 13.24 -16.51
CA MET A 60 -4.06 12.88 -17.54
C MET A 60 -2.81 13.74 -17.44
N THR A 61 -2.97 15.02 -17.13
CA THR A 61 -1.85 15.93 -16.86
C THR A 61 -1.10 15.52 -15.59
N VAL A 62 -1.83 15.14 -14.52
CA VAL A 62 -1.22 14.62 -13.28
C VAL A 62 -0.40 13.36 -13.60
N LEU A 63 -0.96 12.39 -14.33
CA LEU A 63 -0.28 11.15 -14.70
C LEU A 63 1.00 11.43 -15.51
N ARG A 64 0.90 12.25 -16.55
CA ARG A 64 2.07 12.58 -17.39
C ARG A 64 3.17 13.29 -16.60
N THR A 65 2.80 14.20 -15.70
CA THR A 65 3.76 14.91 -14.85
C THR A 65 4.45 13.94 -13.90
N LEU A 66 3.70 13.05 -13.25
CA LEU A 66 4.25 12.01 -12.38
C LEU A 66 5.26 11.14 -13.16
N ARG A 67 4.92 10.70 -14.37
CA ARG A 67 5.78 9.82 -15.18
C ARG A 67 7.07 10.46 -15.69
N GLN A 68 7.18 11.77 -15.64
CA GLN A 68 8.45 12.48 -15.96
C GLN A 68 9.50 12.27 -14.87
N THR A 69 9.07 12.14 -13.61
CA THR A 69 9.97 12.04 -12.43
C THR A 69 9.93 10.68 -11.76
N ASP A 70 8.81 9.97 -11.87
CA ASP A 70 8.59 8.70 -11.20
C ASP A 70 7.91 7.70 -12.13
N ARG A 71 8.60 6.59 -12.38
CA ARG A 71 8.10 5.44 -13.17
C ARG A 71 7.74 4.23 -12.32
N GLU A 72 8.08 4.26 -11.02
CA GLU A 72 7.92 3.13 -10.11
C GLU A 72 6.54 3.13 -9.43
N THR A 73 6.06 4.31 -9.02
CA THR A 73 4.73 4.45 -8.39
C THR A 73 3.65 3.90 -9.31
N ARG A 74 2.87 2.97 -8.82
CA ARG A 74 1.77 2.37 -9.57
C ARG A 74 0.59 3.33 -9.64
N VAL A 75 -0.09 3.37 -10.79
CA VAL A 75 -1.27 4.22 -10.98
C VAL A 75 -2.43 3.36 -11.48
N LEU A 76 -3.54 3.39 -10.75
CA LEU A 76 -4.84 2.85 -11.15
C LEU A 76 -5.76 4.03 -11.46
N ILE A 77 -6.16 4.15 -12.72
CA ILE A 77 -7.12 5.18 -13.14
C ILE A 77 -8.53 4.75 -12.72
N LEU A 78 -9.29 5.67 -12.13
CA LEU A 78 -10.70 5.56 -11.83
C LEU A 78 -11.45 6.60 -12.68
N SER A 79 -12.27 6.20 -13.65
CA SER A 79 -12.90 7.20 -14.53
C SER A 79 -14.27 6.79 -15.03
N ALA A 80 -15.16 7.76 -15.21
CA ALA A 80 -16.44 7.59 -15.90
C ALA A 80 -16.27 7.37 -17.43
N ARG A 81 -15.09 7.67 -17.99
CA ARG A 81 -14.77 7.41 -19.39
C ARG A 81 -14.57 5.90 -19.55
N SER A 82 -15.48 5.26 -20.30
CA SER A 82 -15.50 3.79 -20.44
C SER A 82 -15.11 3.32 -21.83
N GLU A 83 -14.92 4.24 -22.78
CA GLU A 83 -14.54 3.91 -24.15
C GLU A 83 -13.18 3.23 -24.21
N VAL A 84 -12.99 2.40 -25.22
CA VAL A 84 -11.73 1.64 -25.39
C VAL A 84 -10.56 2.58 -25.59
N GLU A 85 -10.77 3.64 -26.35
CA GLU A 85 -9.78 4.67 -26.67
C GLU A 85 -9.28 5.40 -25.42
N ASP A 86 -10.17 5.72 -24.48
CA ASP A 86 -9.79 6.36 -23.21
C ASP A 86 -8.92 5.43 -22.35
N LYS A 87 -9.27 4.14 -22.30
CA LYS A 87 -8.49 3.13 -21.57
C LYS A 87 -7.10 2.94 -22.16
N VAL A 88 -7.03 2.83 -23.51
CA VAL A 88 -5.74 2.71 -24.22
C VAL A 88 -4.89 3.95 -23.96
N GLN A 89 -5.47 5.16 -24.08
CA GLN A 89 -4.75 6.40 -23.83
C GLN A 89 -4.20 6.49 -22.40
N GLY A 90 -4.99 6.07 -21.40
CA GLY A 90 -4.55 6.06 -20.00
C GLY A 90 -3.38 5.08 -19.75
N LEU A 91 -3.48 3.88 -20.30
CA LEU A 91 -2.44 2.86 -20.19
C LEU A 91 -1.16 3.26 -20.93
N ASP A 92 -1.27 3.79 -22.15
CA ASP A 92 -0.14 4.28 -22.94
C ASP A 92 0.55 5.47 -22.28
N ALA A 93 -0.20 6.29 -21.53
CA ALA A 93 0.36 7.38 -20.73
C ALA A 93 1.11 6.90 -19.48
N GLY A 94 1.11 5.58 -19.20
CA GLY A 94 1.87 4.95 -18.13
C GLY A 94 1.06 4.58 -16.89
N ALA A 95 -0.29 4.54 -16.97
CA ALA A 95 -1.09 3.90 -15.95
C ALA A 95 -0.85 2.38 -15.95
N ASN A 96 -0.96 1.76 -14.77
CA ASN A 96 -0.76 0.31 -14.61
C ASN A 96 -2.05 -0.49 -14.78
N ASP A 97 -3.21 0.14 -14.54
CA ASP A 97 -4.53 -0.45 -14.76
C ASP A 97 -5.60 0.65 -14.85
N TYR A 98 -6.80 0.26 -15.24
CA TYR A 98 -7.93 1.16 -15.46
C TYR A 98 -9.23 0.52 -14.93
N LEU A 99 -9.99 1.26 -14.13
CA LEU A 99 -11.27 0.84 -13.58
C LEU A 99 -12.36 1.86 -13.93
N ALA A 100 -13.35 1.43 -14.71
CA ALA A 100 -14.46 2.30 -15.10
C ALA A 100 -15.45 2.50 -13.94
N LYS A 101 -15.94 3.74 -13.76
CA LYS A 101 -17.05 4.07 -12.88
C LYS A 101 -18.39 3.78 -13.60
N PRO A 102 -19.43 3.24 -12.91
CA PRO A 102 -19.43 2.84 -11.51
C PRO A 102 -18.76 1.48 -11.30
N PHE A 103 -18.12 1.29 -10.14
CA PHE A 103 -17.45 0.05 -9.78
C PHE A 103 -17.86 -0.43 -8.37
N HIS A 104 -17.62 -1.70 -8.08
CA HIS A 104 -17.75 -2.24 -6.74
C HIS A 104 -16.45 -2.09 -5.96
N LEU A 105 -16.51 -1.74 -4.68
CA LEU A 105 -15.30 -1.64 -3.82
C LEU A 105 -14.48 -2.92 -3.80
N ALA A 106 -15.12 -4.08 -3.84
CA ALA A 106 -14.43 -5.37 -3.91
C ALA A 106 -13.56 -5.53 -5.18
N GLU A 107 -13.99 -4.95 -6.32
CA GLU A 107 -13.19 -4.94 -7.55
C GLU A 107 -11.98 -3.99 -7.41
N LEU A 108 -12.21 -2.78 -6.90
CA LEU A 108 -11.15 -1.83 -6.61
C LEU A 108 -10.07 -2.46 -5.70
N GLU A 109 -10.49 -3.07 -4.60
CA GLU A 109 -9.59 -3.76 -3.66
C GLU A 109 -8.80 -4.90 -4.32
N ALA A 110 -9.45 -5.69 -5.20
CA ALA A 110 -8.78 -6.76 -5.94
C ALA A 110 -7.69 -6.23 -6.89
N ARG A 111 -7.97 -5.10 -7.59
CA ARG A 111 -7.00 -4.46 -8.49
C ARG A 111 -5.84 -3.84 -7.72
N ILE A 112 -6.10 -3.19 -6.59
CA ILE A 112 -5.06 -2.66 -5.69
C ILE A 112 -4.12 -3.81 -5.29
N ARG A 113 -4.65 -4.95 -4.80
CA ARG A 113 -3.84 -6.11 -4.45
C ARG A 113 -3.01 -6.61 -5.64
N SER A 114 -3.63 -6.78 -6.80
CA SER A 114 -2.92 -7.24 -8.01
C SER A 114 -1.77 -6.31 -8.39
N LEU A 115 -1.96 -5.01 -8.27
CA LEU A 115 -0.93 -4.04 -8.60
C LEU A 115 0.20 -4.01 -7.56
N THR A 116 -0.13 -4.13 -6.28
CA THR A 116 0.86 -4.02 -5.19
C THR A 116 1.65 -5.31 -4.95
N LEU A 117 1.13 -6.47 -5.37
CA LEU A 117 1.77 -7.77 -5.19
C LEU A 117 2.54 -8.29 -6.42
N ARG A 118 2.61 -7.55 -7.53
CA ARG A 118 3.21 -8.01 -8.79
C ARG A 118 4.70 -8.41 -8.77
N GLN A 119 5.40 -8.30 -7.66
CA GLN A 119 6.72 -8.93 -7.49
C GLN A 119 6.64 -10.43 -7.11
N PHE A 120 5.45 -10.92 -6.79
CA PHE A 120 5.20 -12.33 -6.45
C PHE A 120 4.36 -12.97 -7.55
N THR A 121 4.67 -14.20 -7.89
CA THR A 121 3.94 -15.01 -8.88
C THR A 121 2.43 -15.02 -8.55
N GLN A 122 1.60 -15.06 -9.57
CA GLN A 122 0.13 -14.96 -9.56
C GLN A 122 -0.64 -15.91 -8.58
N GLN A 123 0.07 -16.62 -7.69
CA GLN A 123 -0.51 -17.64 -6.80
C GLN A 123 -0.54 -17.27 -5.31
N ASP A 124 0.16 -16.22 -4.87
CA ASP A 124 0.31 -16.01 -3.42
C ASP A 124 -0.63 -14.94 -2.86
N VAL A 125 -1.92 -15.31 -2.71
CA VAL A 125 -2.85 -14.62 -1.79
C VAL A 125 -2.37 -14.78 -0.34
N LEU A 126 -1.55 -15.82 -0.07
CA LEU A 126 -1.03 -16.16 1.24
C LEU A 126 0.50 -16.05 1.24
N LEU A 127 1.02 -15.03 1.92
CA LEU A 127 2.45 -14.91 2.19
C LEU A 127 2.82 -15.84 3.36
N SER A 128 3.99 -16.47 3.32
CA SER A 128 4.44 -17.38 4.37
C SER A 128 5.89 -17.14 4.77
N CYS A 129 6.18 -17.30 6.07
CA CYS A 129 7.52 -17.22 6.65
C CYS A 129 7.60 -18.16 7.86
N GLY A 130 8.14 -19.36 7.66
CA GLY A 130 8.06 -20.43 8.67
C GLY A 130 6.61 -20.78 8.99
N GLY A 131 6.26 -20.82 10.28
CA GLY A 131 4.88 -21.05 10.74
C GLY A 131 3.94 -19.85 10.66
N LEU A 132 4.44 -18.68 10.24
CA LEU A 132 3.66 -17.46 10.07
C LEU A 132 3.09 -17.37 8.67
N THR A 133 1.81 -17.04 8.56
CA THR A 133 1.12 -16.78 7.30
C THR A 133 0.41 -15.43 7.35
N PHE A 134 0.31 -14.77 6.20
CA PHE A 134 -0.41 -13.52 6.03
C PHE A 134 -1.29 -13.59 4.79
N ASP A 135 -2.60 -13.55 5.00
CA ASP A 135 -3.57 -13.46 3.91
C ASP A 135 -3.67 -12.00 3.44
N THR A 136 -3.21 -11.75 2.21
CA THR A 136 -3.18 -10.40 1.62
C THR A 136 -4.58 -9.90 1.25
N ARG A 137 -5.56 -10.79 1.13
CA ARG A 137 -6.94 -10.44 0.80
C ARG A 137 -7.69 -9.91 2.02
N SER A 138 -7.62 -10.62 3.13
CA SER A 138 -8.24 -10.21 4.40
C SER A 138 -7.31 -9.33 5.23
N ARG A 139 -5.99 -9.24 4.87
CA ARG A 139 -4.92 -8.59 5.62
C ARG A 139 -4.84 -9.08 7.06
N THR A 140 -4.95 -10.38 7.22
CA THR A 140 -4.88 -11.05 8.53
C THR A 140 -3.65 -11.96 8.60
N ALA A 141 -2.97 -11.92 9.76
CA ALA A 141 -1.87 -12.81 10.07
C ALA A 141 -2.36 -14.01 10.87
N ALA A 142 -1.77 -15.18 10.64
CA ALA A 142 -2.00 -16.37 11.44
C ALA A 142 -0.68 -17.12 11.70
N VAL A 143 -0.61 -17.80 12.84
CA VAL A 143 0.49 -18.71 13.20
C VAL A 143 -0.11 -20.09 13.43
N ASN A 144 0.36 -21.09 12.68
CA ASN A 144 -0.15 -22.45 12.75
C ASN A 144 -1.69 -22.52 12.64
N GLY A 145 -2.28 -21.67 11.79
CA GLY A 145 -3.73 -21.58 11.58
C GLY A 145 -4.50 -20.74 12.61
N GLN A 146 -3.85 -20.24 13.66
CA GLN A 146 -4.47 -19.35 14.65
C GLN A 146 -4.25 -17.88 14.29
N THR A 147 -5.33 -17.12 14.14
CA THR A 147 -5.27 -15.69 13.80
C THR A 147 -4.62 -14.87 14.90
N LEU A 148 -3.70 -13.98 14.50
CA LEU A 148 -3.06 -13.01 15.39
C LEU A 148 -3.83 -11.70 15.40
N THR A 149 -4.11 -11.17 16.59
CA THR A 149 -4.69 -9.83 16.74
C THR A 149 -3.60 -8.76 16.65
N LEU A 150 -3.53 -8.08 15.52
CA LEU A 150 -2.60 -7.00 15.24
C LEU A 150 -3.33 -5.65 15.14
N THR A 151 -2.64 -4.58 15.55
CA THR A 151 -3.10 -3.20 15.26
C THR A 151 -2.86 -2.86 13.78
N ARG A 152 -3.49 -1.79 13.28
CA ARG A 152 -3.31 -1.35 11.89
C ARG A 152 -1.83 -1.16 11.50
N LYS A 153 -1.04 -0.52 12.36
CA LYS A 153 0.39 -0.27 12.11
C LYS A 153 1.20 -1.56 12.17
N GLU A 154 0.93 -2.45 13.13
CA GLU A 154 1.57 -3.77 13.19
C GLU A 154 1.25 -4.61 11.95
N THR A 155 0.00 -4.58 11.47
CA THR A 155 -0.41 -5.26 10.22
C THR A 155 0.35 -4.71 9.01
N GLY A 156 0.43 -3.37 8.87
CA GLY A 156 1.16 -2.74 7.77
C GLY A 156 2.65 -3.05 7.79
N ILE A 157 3.28 -3.00 8.97
CA ILE A 157 4.70 -3.37 9.14
C ILE A 157 4.93 -4.84 8.76
N LEU A 158 4.08 -5.74 9.29
CA LEU A 158 4.21 -7.16 9.02
C LEU A 158 4.06 -7.47 7.53
N GLU A 159 3.02 -6.95 6.89
CA GLU A 159 2.80 -7.11 5.46
C GLU A 159 4.01 -6.63 4.65
N TYR A 160 4.49 -5.42 4.95
CA TYR A 160 5.62 -4.83 4.23
C TYR A 160 6.88 -5.67 4.36
N LEU A 161 7.20 -6.14 5.57
CA LEU A 161 8.35 -7.01 5.82
C LEU A 161 8.19 -8.39 5.15
N MET A 162 7.00 -8.97 5.13
CA MET A 162 6.74 -10.25 4.46
C MET A 162 6.80 -10.15 2.94
N VAL A 163 6.35 -9.04 2.36
CA VAL A 163 6.48 -8.74 0.92
C VAL A 163 7.96 -8.58 0.54
N HIS A 164 8.78 -8.06 1.43
CA HIS A 164 10.22 -7.84 1.20
C HIS A 164 11.10 -8.85 1.94
N GLN A 165 10.59 -10.08 2.14
CA GLN A 165 11.33 -11.14 2.81
C GLN A 165 12.70 -11.40 2.15
N GLY A 166 13.73 -11.61 3.00
CA GLY A 166 15.09 -11.88 2.53
C GLY A 166 15.95 -10.64 2.29
N ARG A 167 15.39 -9.41 2.32
CA ARG A 167 16.17 -8.18 2.29
C ARG A 167 15.94 -7.32 3.52
N PRO A 168 16.94 -6.55 3.98
CA PRO A 168 16.74 -5.54 5.01
C PRO A 168 15.78 -4.42 4.54
N VAL A 169 14.95 -3.95 5.46
CA VAL A 169 14.04 -2.81 5.27
C VAL A 169 14.39 -1.75 6.30
N SER A 170 14.72 -0.54 5.87
CA SER A 170 15.13 0.53 6.77
C SER A 170 13.95 1.10 7.57
N GLN A 171 14.24 1.89 8.61
CA GLN A 171 13.19 2.58 9.37
C GLN A 171 12.51 3.65 8.52
N GLU A 172 13.30 4.35 7.71
CA GLU A 172 12.84 5.37 6.77
C GLU A 172 11.87 4.76 5.76
N GLU A 173 12.25 3.62 5.16
CA GLU A 173 11.41 2.88 4.22
C GLU A 173 10.09 2.42 4.87
N LEU A 174 10.10 1.95 6.11
CA LEU A 174 8.89 1.61 6.85
C LEU A 174 8.02 2.86 7.12
N MET A 175 8.64 4.02 7.41
CA MET A 175 7.90 5.28 7.58
C MET A 175 7.16 5.66 6.30
N GLU A 176 7.85 5.67 5.18
CA GLU A 176 7.28 6.06 3.89
C GLU A 176 6.09 5.17 3.49
N HIS A 177 6.16 3.87 3.74
CA HIS A 177 5.18 2.89 3.23
C HIS A 177 4.09 2.47 4.23
N VAL A 178 4.24 2.77 5.52
CA VAL A 178 3.28 2.30 6.56
C VAL A 178 2.62 3.46 7.30
N TRP A 179 3.16 4.68 7.22
CA TRP A 179 2.57 5.88 7.85
C TRP A 179 1.91 6.78 6.81
N ASP A 180 0.84 7.42 7.19
CA ASP A 180 0.15 8.48 6.44
C ASP A 180 0.48 9.85 7.07
N ASN A 181 0.26 10.92 6.32
CA ASN A 181 0.51 12.31 6.76
C ASN A 181 -0.36 12.78 7.95
N SER A 182 -1.26 11.95 8.45
CA SER A 182 -2.17 12.32 9.53
C SER A 182 -1.58 12.16 10.93
N VAL A 183 -0.32 11.69 11.06
CA VAL A 183 0.29 11.41 12.37
C VAL A 183 1.68 12.02 12.46
N ASP A 184 1.94 12.76 13.56
CA ASP A 184 3.26 13.30 13.91
C ASP A 184 4.38 12.27 13.76
N SER A 185 5.31 12.62 12.88
CA SER A 185 6.43 11.78 12.39
C SER A 185 7.57 11.69 13.41
N PHE A 186 7.31 11.27 14.64
CA PHE A 186 8.42 11.03 15.57
C PHE A 186 8.92 9.60 15.52
N SER A 187 10.19 9.44 15.21
CA SER A 187 10.93 8.18 15.01
C SER A 187 10.78 7.12 16.13
N ASN A 188 10.33 7.48 17.30
CA ASN A 188 10.04 6.54 18.39
C ASN A 188 8.82 5.64 18.10
N SER A 189 7.94 6.04 17.21
CA SER A 189 6.72 5.30 16.87
C SER A 189 7.02 3.93 16.22
N ILE A 190 7.98 3.86 15.29
CA ILE A 190 8.32 2.59 14.60
C ILE A 190 8.86 1.56 15.58
N ARG A 191 9.84 1.92 16.39
CA ARG A 191 10.49 1.00 17.34
C ARG A 191 9.48 0.42 18.33
N VAL A 192 8.52 1.22 18.78
CA VAL A 192 7.44 0.80 19.67
C VAL A 192 6.55 -0.25 18.97
N HIS A 193 6.11 0.02 17.75
CA HIS A 193 5.26 -0.89 16.98
C HIS A 193 6.00 -2.19 16.61
N ILE A 194 7.27 -2.10 16.19
CA ILE A 194 8.10 -3.28 15.93
C ILE A 194 8.31 -4.11 17.20
N SER A 195 8.57 -3.47 18.34
CA SER A 195 8.74 -4.18 19.61
C SER A 195 7.46 -4.90 20.01
N ALA A 196 6.30 -4.24 19.87
CA ALA A 196 4.99 -4.85 20.15
C ALA A 196 4.68 -6.00 19.20
N LEU A 197 4.93 -5.83 17.89
CA LEU A 197 4.77 -6.87 16.88
C LEU A 197 5.65 -8.09 17.19
N ARG A 198 6.95 -7.87 17.43
CA ARG A 198 7.91 -8.94 17.80
C ARG A 198 7.47 -9.71 19.05
N LYS A 199 6.95 -9.01 20.07
CA LYS A 199 6.41 -9.66 21.27
C LYS A 199 5.27 -10.61 20.94
N LYS A 200 4.33 -10.19 20.07
CA LYS A 200 3.20 -11.02 19.65
C LYS A 200 3.65 -12.22 18.81
N LEU A 201 4.57 -11.99 17.86
CA LEU A 201 5.11 -13.05 17.01
C LEU A 201 5.90 -14.08 17.82
N ARG A 202 6.77 -13.66 18.73
CA ARG A 202 7.51 -14.57 19.61
C ARG A 202 6.59 -15.41 20.51
N ALA A 203 5.52 -14.81 21.02
CA ALA A 203 4.56 -15.54 21.85
C ALA A 203 3.84 -16.66 21.09
N ALA A 204 3.63 -16.47 19.78
CA ALA A 204 2.93 -17.44 18.94
C ALA A 204 3.87 -18.44 18.25
N LEU A 205 5.08 -18.02 17.84
CA LEU A 205 6.04 -18.83 17.07
C LEU A 205 7.10 -19.51 17.94
N CYS A 206 7.31 -19.04 19.17
CA CYS A 206 8.43 -19.41 20.05
C CYS A 206 9.82 -18.96 19.56
N TYR A 207 9.91 -18.23 18.46
CA TYR A 207 11.12 -17.57 17.93
C TYR A 207 10.78 -16.19 17.38
N ASP A 208 11.80 -15.41 17.02
CA ASP A 208 11.63 -14.06 16.47
C ASP A 208 11.90 -14.05 14.96
N PRO A 209 10.87 -13.89 14.11
CA PRO A 209 11.06 -13.86 12.67
C PRO A 209 11.59 -12.51 12.16
N ILE A 210 11.61 -11.45 13.02
CA ILE A 210 12.11 -10.13 12.65
C ILE A 210 13.47 -9.91 13.29
N ARG A 211 14.52 -9.88 12.47
CA ARG A 211 15.91 -9.66 12.91
C ARG A 211 16.33 -8.22 12.66
N ASN A 212 17.16 -7.68 13.57
CA ASN A 212 17.81 -6.38 13.36
C ASN A 212 19.08 -6.58 12.55
N ARG A 213 19.23 -5.79 11.48
CA ARG A 213 20.51 -5.59 10.77
C ARG A 213 21.04 -4.21 11.13
N ILE A 214 22.17 -4.18 11.83
CA ILE A 214 22.77 -2.92 12.31
C ILE A 214 23.10 -2.02 11.11
N GLY A 215 22.57 -0.79 11.11
CA GLY A 215 22.75 0.17 10.01
C GLY A 215 21.88 -0.05 8.76
N GLU A 216 21.18 -1.20 8.65
CA GLU A 216 20.38 -1.54 7.47
C GLU A 216 18.87 -1.58 7.76
N GLY A 217 18.46 -1.87 9.02
CA GLY A 217 17.05 -1.93 9.40
C GLY A 217 16.59 -3.30 9.90
N TYR A 218 15.43 -3.74 9.43
CA TYR A 218 14.75 -4.97 9.85
C TYR A 218 14.68 -5.98 8.71
N LEU A 219 14.96 -7.23 9.02
CA LEU A 219 14.92 -8.34 8.06
C LEU A 219 13.89 -9.36 8.52
N MET A 220 12.95 -9.73 7.64
CA MET A 220 12.04 -10.85 7.84
C MET A 220 12.71 -12.14 7.35
N GLY A 221 12.79 -13.15 8.23
CA GLY A 221 13.33 -14.47 7.90
C GLY A 221 12.69 -15.56 8.72
N GLY A 222 12.61 -16.77 8.15
CA GLY A 222 12.24 -17.98 8.88
C GLY A 222 13.31 -18.41 9.90
N GLU A 223 13.03 -19.46 10.63
CA GLU A 223 14.01 -20.15 11.46
C GLU A 223 15.19 -20.60 10.59
N GLU A 224 16.41 -20.25 10.97
CA GLU A 224 17.58 -20.94 10.39
C GLU A 224 17.56 -22.38 10.90
N ALA A 225 17.53 -23.32 9.95
CA ALA A 225 17.65 -24.73 10.23
C ALA A 225 19.05 -25.08 10.81
#